data_696356bb04b41b0e232b30583bdc4cb0
#
_entry.id   696356bb04b41b0e232b30583bdc4cb0
#
_cell.length_a   1.000
_cell.length_b   1.000
_cell.length_c   1.000
_cell.angle_alpha   90.00
_cell.angle_beta   90.00
_cell.angle_gamma   90.00
#
_symmetry.space_group_name_H-M   'P 1'
#
loop_
_entity.id
_entity.type
_entity.pdbx_description
1 polymer ?
#
loop_
_entity_poly.entity_id
_entity_poly.type
_entity_poly.pdbx_seq_one_letter_code
_entity_poly.pdbx_strand_id
1 'polypeptide(L)'
;MTSNEFRKMALEIPTAVERSHMNHPDFRVAGKIFASLDVPDESWGMVKLTPEQQRTLIEMAPEVFKPSSGAWGRQGCTNVYLPAAKATIVRTALDAAAKNVANKKLRKTRNVQRRTSNPQ
;
A
#
# COMPACT_ATOMS: atom_id res chain seq x y z
N MET A 1 -16.00 6.18 -1.26
CA MET A 1 -15.93 4.99 -2.15
C MET A 1 -16.27 3.74 -1.38
N THR A 2 -16.63 2.69 -2.08
CA THR A 2 -16.95 1.41 -1.48
C THR A 2 -15.75 0.47 -1.48
N SER A 3 -15.83 -0.61 -0.69
CA SER A 3 -14.81 -1.66 -0.71
C SER A 3 -14.61 -2.23 -2.11
N ASN A 4 -15.72 -2.44 -2.86
CA ASN A 4 -15.62 -2.97 -4.21
C ASN A 4 -14.91 -2.02 -5.17
N GLU A 5 -15.13 -0.73 -5.01
CA GLU A 5 -14.41 0.27 -5.82
C GLU A 5 -12.92 0.24 -5.53
N PHE A 6 -12.57 0.14 -4.26
CA PHE A 6 -11.16 0.02 -3.85
C PHE A 6 -10.55 -1.26 -4.44
N ARG A 7 -11.27 -2.37 -4.34
CA ARG A 7 -10.83 -3.66 -4.90
C ARG A 7 -10.55 -3.55 -6.39
N LYS A 8 -11.48 -2.96 -7.13
CA LYS A 8 -11.32 -2.78 -8.58
C LYS A 8 -10.07 -1.98 -8.90
N MET A 9 -9.86 -0.90 -8.20
CA MET A 9 -8.69 -0.05 -8.42
C MET A 9 -7.38 -0.78 -8.11
N ALA A 10 -7.35 -1.53 -7.02
CA ALA A 10 -6.17 -2.31 -6.67
C ALA A 10 -5.85 -3.34 -7.75
N LEU A 11 -6.88 -3.96 -8.31
CA LEU A 11 -6.70 -4.99 -9.33
C LEU A 11 -6.41 -4.42 -10.72
N GLU A 12 -6.58 -3.13 -10.93
CA GLU A 12 -6.15 -2.46 -12.17
C GLU A 12 -4.63 -2.33 -12.25
N ILE A 13 -3.94 -2.44 -11.14
CA ILE A 13 -2.49 -2.38 -11.14
C ILE A 13 -1.94 -3.62 -11.83
N PRO A 14 -1.03 -3.45 -12.80
CA PRO A 14 -0.49 -4.60 -13.55
C PRO A 14 0.10 -5.66 -12.62
N THR A 15 -0.22 -6.91 -12.88
CA THR A 15 0.18 -8.10 -12.14
C THR A 15 -0.38 -8.21 -10.73
N ALA A 16 -1.25 -7.28 -10.30
CA ALA A 16 -1.85 -7.37 -8.96
C ALA A 16 -2.82 -8.56 -8.89
N VAL A 17 -2.76 -9.27 -7.78
CA VAL A 17 -3.68 -10.39 -7.51
C VAL A 17 -4.30 -10.21 -6.15
N GLU A 18 -5.53 -10.67 -6.00
CA GLU A 18 -6.22 -10.67 -4.73
C GLU A 18 -6.01 -12.00 -4.03
N ARG A 19 -5.68 -11.93 -2.74
CA ARG A 19 -5.59 -13.08 -1.85
C ARG A 19 -6.33 -12.72 -0.57
N SER A 20 -6.17 -13.53 0.45
CA SER A 20 -6.72 -13.19 1.76
C SER A 20 -5.82 -13.76 2.84
N HIS A 21 -5.87 -13.12 4.01
CA HIS A 21 -5.25 -13.66 5.21
C HIS A 21 -6.13 -13.27 6.38
N MET A 22 -6.31 -14.19 7.31
CA MET A 22 -7.15 -13.97 8.49
C MET A 22 -8.55 -13.45 8.14
N ASN A 23 -9.09 -13.94 7.02
CA ASN A 23 -10.41 -13.58 6.50
C ASN A 23 -10.52 -12.14 6.00
N HIS A 24 -9.41 -11.48 5.72
CA HIS A 24 -9.41 -10.13 5.14
C HIS A 24 -8.81 -10.19 3.73
N PRO A 25 -9.46 -9.55 2.74
CA PRO A 25 -8.87 -9.47 1.41
C PRO A 25 -7.57 -8.69 1.41
N ASP A 26 -6.59 -9.18 0.67
CA ASP A 26 -5.37 -8.42 0.44
C ASP A 26 -5.01 -8.44 -1.05
N PHE A 27 -4.14 -7.53 -1.44
CA PHE A 27 -3.73 -7.35 -2.83
C PHE A 27 -2.22 -7.40 -2.89
N ARG A 28 -1.68 -8.18 -3.83
CA ARG A 28 -0.25 -8.47 -3.88
C ARG A 28 0.32 -8.21 -5.27
N VAL A 29 1.56 -7.74 -5.27
CA VAL A 29 2.39 -7.63 -6.46
C VAL A 29 3.70 -8.34 -6.13
N ALA A 30 4.16 -9.22 -7.01
CA ALA A 30 5.38 -10.00 -6.79
C ALA A 30 5.36 -10.78 -5.47
N GLY A 31 4.20 -11.26 -5.08
CA GLY A 31 4.04 -12.06 -3.86
C GLY A 31 3.99 -11.26 -2.57
N LYS A 32 4.02 -9.93 -2.65
CA LYS A 32 4.02 -9.07 -1.45
C LYS A 32 2.76 -8.23 -1.39
N ILE A 33 2.19 -8.14 -0.19
CA ILE A 33 0.97 -7.35 0.04
C ILE A 33 1.30 -5.87 -0.09
N PHE A 34 0.54 -5.15 -0.92
CA PHE A 34 0.66 -3.69 -1.01
C PHE A 34 -0.59 -2.97 -0.49
N ALA A 35 -1.71 -3.68 -0.35
CA ALA A 35 -2.97 -3.10 0.12
C ALA A 35 -3.86 -4.19 0.70
N SER A 36 -4.84 -3.80 1.50
CA SER A 36 -5.83 -4.73 2.05
C SER A 36 -7.14 -4.01 2.33
N LEU A 37 -8.16 -4.79 2.66
CA LEU A 37 -9.51 -4.30 2.97
C LEU A 37 -10.00 -4.86 4.29
N ASP A 38 -11.03 -4.20 4.83
CA ASP A 38 -11.84 -4.69 5.95
C ASP A 38 -11.12 -4.76 7.29
N VAL A 39 -10.13 -3.91 7.48
CA VAL A 39 -9.45 -3.78 8.77
C VAL A 39 -9.36 -2.30 9.11
N PRO A 40 -9.91 -1.85 10.24
CA PRO A 40 -10.60 -2.61 11.28
C PRO A 40 -12.02 -3.07 10.92
N ASP A 41 -12.65 -2.46 9.91
CA ASP A 41 -13.97 -2.88 9.44
C ASP A 41 -14.14 -2.50 7.98
N GLU A 42 -15.35 -2.71 7.44
CA GLU A 42 -15.65 -2.52 6.02
C GLU A 42 -15.48 -1.09 5.51
N SER A 43 -15.38 -0.12 6.41
CA SER A 43 -15.18 1.28 6.03
C SER A 43 -13.73 1.60 5.72
N TRP A 44 -12.83 0.66 5.91
CA TRP A 44 -11.40 0.91 5.83
C TRP A 44 -10.68 0.03 4.83
N GLY A 45 -9.73 0.65 4.13
CA GLY A 45 -8.68 -0.06 3.41
C GLY A 45 -7.35 0.25 4.06
N MET A 46 -6.28 -0.36 3.53
CA MET A 46 -4.92 -0.10 3.99
C MET A 46 -3.99 -0.14 2.79
N VAL A 47 -3.00 0.75 2.78
CA VAL A 47 -1.95 0.77 1.75
C VAL A 47 -0.59 0.81 2.43
N LYS A 48 0.39 0.14 1.84
CA LYS A 48 1.75 0.11 2.39
C LYS A 48 2.59 1.21 1.75
N LEU A 49 2.70 2.31 2.46
CA LEU A 49 3.47 3.47 2.02
C LEU A 49 4.82 3.51 2.74
N THR A 50 5.70 4.38 2.29
CA THR A 50 6.85 4.77 3.11
C THR A 50 6.37 5.79 4.14
N PRO A 51 7.10 5.98 5.25
CA PRO A 51 6.72 7.02 6.21
C PRO A 51 6.60 8.41 5.59
N GLU A 52 7.44 8.72 4.61
CA GLU A 52 7.40 9.97 3.88
C GLU A 52 6.12 10.13 3.07
N GLN A 53 5.77 9.11 2.30
CA GLN A 53 4.54 9.10 1.52
C GLN A 53 3.32 9.20 2.44
N GLN A 54 3.35 8.49 3.55
CA GLN A 54 2.29 8.54 4.55
C GLN A 54 2.06 9.96 5.03
N ARG A 55 3.13 10.65 5.42
CA ARG A 55 3.02 12.04 5.88
C ARG A 55 2.42 12.94 4.82
N THR A 56 2.90 12.82 3.58
CA THR A 56 2.40 13.62 2.48
C THR A 56 0.91 13.43 2.26
N LEU A 57 0.47 12.18 2.22
CA LEU A 57 -0.95 11.89 1.97
C LEU A 57 -1.84 12.30 3.14
N ILE A 58 -1.37 12.14 4.37
CA ILE A 58 -2.12 12.61 5.54
C ILE A 58 -2.27 14.13 5.49
N GLU A 59 -1.22 14.86 5.10
CA GLU A 59 -1.31 16.31 4.97
C GLU A 59 -2.30 16.72 3.87
N MET A 60 -2.33 15.98 2.77
CA MET A 60 -3.23 16.28 1.65
C MET A 60 -4.68 15.97 1.97
N ALA A 61 -4.94 14.90 2.70
CA ALA A 61 -6.30 14.44 2.97
C ALA A 61 -6.38 13.77 4.34
N PRO A 62 -6.32 14.56 5.42
CA PRO A 62 -6.36 13.99 6.78
C PRO A 62 -7.66 13.28 7.12
N GLU A 63 -8.74 13.59 6.41
CA GLU A 63 -10.01 12.90 6.60
C GLU A 63 -10.03 11.50 5.97
N VAL A 64 -9.07 11.22 5.09
CA VAL A 64 -8.99 9.93 4.39
C VAL A 64 -7.91 9.04 4.98
N PHE A 65 -6.73 9.59 5.26
CA PHE A 65 -5.55 8.80 5.61
C PHE A 65 -5.19 8.93 7.08
N LYS A 66 -4.82 7.81 7.66
CA LYS A 66 -4.47 7.71 9.06
C LYS A 66 -3.43 6.62 9.23
N PRO A 67 -2.38 6.79 10.04
CA PRO A 67 -1.43 5.69 10.25
C PRO A 67 -2.14 4.48 10.83
N SER A 68 -1.75 3.30 10.37
CA SER A 68 -2.18 2.05 11.01
C SER A 68 -1.64 2.02 12.44
N SER A 69 -2.26 1.23 13.31
CA SER A 69 -1.85 1.22 14.71
C SER A 69 -0.48 0.56 14.89
N GLY A 70 0.23 1.02 15.90
CA GLY A 70 1.48 0.42 16.35
C GLY A 70 2.64 0.54 15.36
N ALA A 71 3.50 -0.46 15.39
CA ALA A 71 4.71 -0.47 14.58
C ALA A 71 4.43 -0.42 13.08
N TRP A 72 3.34 -1.04 12.64
CA TRP A 72 2.96 -1.02 11.23
C TRP A 72 2.77 0.41 10.73
N GLY A 73 2.05 1.23 11.50
CA GLY A 73 1.84 2.63 11.14
C GLY A 73 3.13 3.41 11.11
N ARG A 74 4.03 3.15 12.05
CA ARG A 74 5.32 3.82 12.09
C ARG A 74 6.19 3.46 10.88
N GLN A 75 5.99 2.28 10.32
CA GLN A 75 6.71 1.83 9.12
C GLN A 75 6.08 2.32 7.82
N GLY A 76 4.93 2.97 7.90
CA GLY A 76 4.28 3.57 6.74
C GLY A 76 2.94 2.96 6.36
N CYS A 77 2.52 1.87 6.99
CA CYS A 77 1.18 1.32 6.73
C CYS A 77 0.14 2.37 7.08
N THR A 78 -0.77 2.63 6.15
CA THR A 78 -1.69 3.75 6.24
C THR A 78 -3.11 3.27 5.98
N ASN A 79 -3.99 3.55 6.93
CA ASN A 79 -5.41 3.23 6.80
C ASN A 79 -6.10 4.27 5.94
N VAL A 80 -7.02 3.81 5.10
CA VAL A 80 -7.77 4.64 4.17
C VAL A 80 -9.24 4.58 4.56
N TYR A 81 -9.80 5.71 4.97
CA TYR A 81 -11.22 5.78 5.32
C TYR A 81 -12.04 5.93 4.05
N LEU A 82 -12.66 4.86 3.62
CA LEU A 82 -13.30 4.78 2.32
C LEU A 82 -14.46 5.77 2.12
N PRO A 83 -15.34 5.98 3.13
CA PRO A 83 -16.46 6.92 2.92
C PRO A 83 -16.04 8.34 2.55
N ALA A 84 -14.86 8.77 3.00
CA ALA A 84 -14.35 10.10 2.68
C ALA A 84 -13.41 10.13 1.48
N ALA A 85 -13.06 8.97 0.94
CA ALA A 85 -12.00 8.83 -0.06
C ALA A 85 -12.50 9.11 -1.48
N LYS A 86 -11.70 9.85 -2.24
CA LYS A 86 -11.94 10.09 -3.66
C LYS A 86 -11.04 9.19 -4.49
N ALA A 87 -11.55 8.75 -5.64
CA ALA A 87 -10.84 7.81 -6.49
C ALA A 87 -9.43 8.28 -6.87
N THR A 88 -9.27 9.56 -7.17
CA THR A 88 -7.99 10.08 -7.63
C THR A 88 -6.88 9.92 -6.58
N ILE A 89 -7.19 10.26 -5.32
CA ILE A 89 -6.17 10.18 -4.27
C ILE A 89 -5.92 8.73 -3.85
N VAL A 90 -6.94 7.88 -3.90
CA VAL A 90 -6.77 6.47 -3.59
C VAL A 90 -5.92 5.79 -4.68
N ARG A 91 -6.14 6.15 -5.94
CA ARG A 91 -5.32 5.62 -7.04
C ARG A 91 -3.85 5.98 -6.84
N THR A 92 -3.58 7.23 -6.47
CA THR A 92 -2.21 7.67 -6.17
C THR A 92 -1.59 6.83 -5.05
N ALA A 93 -2.36 6.60 -3.99
CA ALA A 93 -1.88 5.81 -2.85
C ALA A 93 -1.62 4.35 -3.24
N LEU A 94 -2.53 3.74 -3.99
CA LEU A 94 -2.37 2.36 -4.43
C LEU A 94 -1.17 2.19 -5.37
N ASP A 95 -1.00 3.12 -6.30
CA ASP A 95 0.15 3.09 -7.22
C ASP A 95 1.47 3.17 -6.45
N ALA A 96 1.54 4.09 -5.49
CA ALA A 96 2.73 4.25 -4.66
C ALA A 96 3.01 2.98 -3.86
N ALA A 97 1.98 2.40 -3.25
CA ALA A 97 2.13 1.19 -2.45
C ALA A 97 2.62 0.00 -3.30
N ALA A 98 2.04 -0.17 -4.48
CA ALA A 98 2.45 -1.25 -5.37
C ALA A 98 3.90 -1.09 -5.82
N LYS A 99 4.30 0.13 -6.16
CA LYS A 99 5.68 0.42 -6.54
C LYS A 99 6.65 0.18 -5.40
N ASN A 100 6.25 0.49 -4.18
CA ASN A 100 7.10 0.27 -3.01
C ASN A 100 7.47 -1.21 -2.87
N VAL A 101 6.51 -2.12 -2.97
CA VAL A 101 6.80 -3.54 -2.80
C VAL A 101 7.57 -4.09 -3.99
N ALA A 102 7.28 -3.63 -5.19
CA ALA A 102 8.00 -4.04 -6.39
C ALA A 102 9.45 -3.54 -6.35
N ASN A 103 9.64 -2.28 -6.02
CA ASN A 103 10.97 -1.68 -5.93
C ASN A 103 11.82 -2.28 -4.81
N LYS A 104 11.19 -2.65 -3.71
CA LYS A 104 11.90 -3.30 -2.61
C LYS A 104 12.54 -4.59 -3.08
N LYS A 105 11.82 -5.37 -3.90
CA LYS A 105 12.36 -6.60 -4.46
C LYS A 105 13.51 -6.32 -5.42
N LEU A 106 13.34 -5.32 -6.29
CA LEU A 106 14.38 -4.90 -7.23
C LEU A 106 15.59 -4.34 -6.50
N ARG A 107 15.35 -3.56 -5.46
CA ARG A 107 16.42 -2.97 -4.67
C ARG A 107 17.29 -4.03 -4.00
N LYS A 108 16.68 -5.09 -3.51
CA LYS A 108 17.43 -6.21 -2.94
C LYS A 108 18.39 -6.80 -3.96
N THR A 109 17.90 -7.04 -5.18
CA THR A 109 18.72 -7.57 -6.26
C THR A 109 19.84 -6.62 -6.62
N ARG A 110 19.54 -5.34 -6.72
CA ARG A 110 20.56 -4.32 -7.02
C ARG A 110 21.62 -4.20 -5.95
N ASN A 111 21.22 -4.30 -4.70
CA ASN A 111 22.16 -4.22 -3.59
C ASN A 111 23.17 -5.36 -3.64
N VAL A 112 22.73 -6.56 -3.98
CA VAL A 112 23.63 -7.69 -4.16
C VAL A 112 24.59 -7.42 -5.31
N GLN A 113 24.09 -6.94 -6.44
CA GLN A 113 24.92 -6.60 -7.59
C GLN A 113 25.92 -5.49 -7.26
N ARG A 114 25.45 -4.49 -6.54
CA ARG A 114 26.29 -3.36 -6.17
C ARG A 114 27.46 -3.78 -5.32
N ARG A 115 27.23 -4.67 -4.38
CA ARG A 115 28.29 -5.19 -3.54
C ARG A 115 29.31 -5.97 -4.34
N THR A 116 28.86 -6.70 -5.33
CA THR A 116 29.73 -7.48 -6.21
C THR A 116 30.55 -6.56 -7.13
N SER A 117 29.92 -5.52 -7.66
CA SER A 117 30.54 -4.64 -8.65
C SER A 117 31.34 -3.50 -8.02
N ASN A 118 31.24 -3.29 -6.74
CA ASN A 118 31.93 -2.21 -6.03
C ASN A 118 32.72 -2.77 -4.86
N PRO A 119 33.81 -3.43 -5.13
CA PRO A 119 34.54 -4.19 -4.11
C PRO A 119 35.35 -3.37 -3.11
N GLN A 120 35.45 -2.09 -3.26
CA GLN A 120 36.24 -1.29 -2.30
C GLN A 120 35.84 -1.45 -0.89
#